data_778c484f378deeadfe7272d92bcaba47
#
_entry.id   778c484f378deeadfe7272d92bcaba47
#
_cell.length_a   1.000
_cell.length_b   1.000
_cell.length_c   1.000
_cell.angle_alpha   90.00
_cell.angle_beta   90.00
_cell.angle_gamma   90.00
#
_symmetry.space_group_name_H-M   'P 1'
#
loop_
_entity.id
_entity.type
_entity.pdbx_description
1 polymer ?
#
loop_
_entity_poly.entity_id
_entity_poly.type
_entity_poly.pdbx_seq_one_letter_code
_entity_poly.pdbx_strand_id
1 'polypeptide(L)'
;MERKNLHFETLQIHVGQEQADPATDARAVPIYQTTSYVFRNSAHAAARFGLQDPGNIYGRLTNSTQDVFEKRVAALEGGVAGLAVASGAAAITYAFENITRAGDHIVAAKTIYGGTYNLLAHTLPAYGVTTTFVDPGNLDNFEKAIQENTKAVFIETLGNPNCNIIDIDAVAEIAHRHRIPLIIDNTFGTPYLIRPIEHGADIVVHSATKFIGGHGTSLGGVIVDSGKFDWVASGKFPQLTEPDPSYHGVRFVDVAGPAAYAIRIRAVLLRDTGATISPFNAFILLQGLETLSLRVERHVENALKVVEFLKKHPKVVAVNHPSLPEHPDHALYGKYFPNGGGSIFTFEVRGGVKEAQTFIDSLQIFSLLANVADVKSLVIHPATTTHSQLSARELEEQGIKPGTVRLSIGTEHIDDLLDDLSQAFDRI
;
A
#
# COMPACT_ATOMS: atom_id res chain seq x y z
N MET A 1 9.16 5.04 -28.01
CA MET A 1 7.77 4.55 -27.85
C MET A 1 7.07 5.47 -26.85
N GLU A 2 5.95 6.07 -27.20
CA GLU A 2 5.18 6.84 -26.21
C GLU A 2 4.56 5.87 -25.20
N ARG A 3 4.86 6.07 -23.90
CA ARG A 3 4.42 5.18 -22.79
C ARG A 3 2.90 5.00 -22.67
N LYS A 4 2.10 5.94 -23.20
CA LYS A 4 0.63 5.94 -23.10
C LYS A 4 -0.08 4.76 -23.76
N ASN A 5 0.62 3.98 -24.59
CA ASN A 5 0.04 2.88 -25.37
C ASN A 5 0.58 1.50 -25.01
N LEU A 6 1.35 1.36 -23.91
CA LEU A 6 1.85 0.07 -23.47
C LEU A 6 0.92 -0.56 -22.42
N HIS A 7 0.70 -1.86 -22.52
CA HIS A 7 -0.03 -2.65 -21.54
C HIS A 7 0.76 -2.80 -20.24
N PHE A 8 0.07 -3.13 -19.15
CA PHE A 8 0.64 -3.28 -17.81
C PHE A 8 1.85 -4.21 -17.78
N GLU A 9 1.76 -5.37 -18.42
CA GLU A 9 2.80 -6.40 -18.45
C GLU A 9 4.09 -5.91 -19.12
N THR A 10 3.97 -5.01 -20.09
CA THR A 10 5.12 -4.37 -20.72
C THR A 10 5.69 -3.26 -19.85
N LEU A 11 4.83 -2.45 -19.24
CA LEU A 11 5.26 -1.39 -18.32
C LEU A 11 6.02 -1.96 -17.11
N GLN A 12 5.52 -3.07 -16.52
CA GLN A 12 6.10 -3.65 -15.32
C GLN A 12 7.53 -4.18 -15.50
N ILE A 13 7.98 -4.42 -16.74
CA ILE A 13 9.33 -4.93 -17.03
C ILE A 13 10.25 -3.93 -17.73
N HIS A 14 9.71 -2.83 -18.27
CA HIS A 14 10.51 -1.90 -19.10
C HIS A 14 10.65 -0.49 -18.52
N VAL A 15 9.66 0.03 -17.79
CA VAL A 15 9.71 1.43 -17.34
C VAL A 15 10.89 1.67 -16.40
N GLY A 16 11.61 2.78 -16.66
CA GLY A 16 12.82 3.15 -15.96
C GLY A 16 14.08 2.44 -16.44
N GLN A 17 13.94 1.48 -17.38
CA GLN A 17 15.02 0.66 -17.94
C GLN A 17 14.80 0.46 -19.45
N GLU A 18 14.30 1.47 -20.13
CA GLU A 18 14.03 1.43 -21.57
C GLU A 18 15.30 1.25 -22.39
N GLN A 19 16.44 1.67 -21.86
CA GLN A 19 17.78 1.50 -22.43
C GLN A 19 18.64 0.67 -21.49
N ALA A 20 19.66 0.01 -22.05
CA ALA A 20 20.72 -0.63 -21.25
C ALA A 20 21.49 0.42 -20.41
N ASP A 21 22.16 -0.01 -19.37
CA ASP A 21 23.02 0.86 -18.57
C ASP A 21 24.06 1.56 -19.46
N PRO A 22 24.12 2.90 -19.48
CA PRO A 22 24.97 3.61 -20.45
C PRO A 22 26.48 3.49 -20.19
N ALA A 23 26.87 3.00 -19.01
CA ALA A 23 28.28 2.84 -18.65
C ALA A 23 28.81 1.44 -18.94
N THR A 24 27.95 0.42 -18.93
CA THR A 24 28.36 -0.99 -18.99
C THR A 24 27.64 -1.82 -20.04
N ASP A 25 26.64 -1.24 -20.72
CA ASP A 25 25.70 -1.94 -21.62
C ASP A 25 24.92 -3.09 -20.93
N ALA A 26 24.87 -3.11 -19.59
CA ALA A 26 24.15 -4.13 -18.84
C ALA A 26 22.66 -4.05 -19.13
N ARG A 27 22.03 -5.19 -19.46
CA ARG A 27 20.60 -5.30 -19.68
C ARG A 27 19.82 -5.32 -18.37
N ALA A 28 20.34 -5.99 -17.33
CA ALA A 28 19.74 -5.94 -15.99
C ALA A 28 20.01 -4.60 -15.32
N VAL A 29 19.13 -4.17 -14.42
CA VAL A 29 19.35 -2.96 -13.62
C VAL A 29 20.55 -3.18 -12.70
N PRO A 30 21.64 -2.38 -12.79
CA PRO A 30 22.77 -2.49 -11.89
C PRO A 30 22.39 -2.15 -10.44
N ILE A 31 23.04 -2.82 -9.48
CA ILE A 31 22.92 -2.46 -8.07
C ILE A 31 24.01 -1.43 -7.72
N TYR A 32 23.61 -0.16 -7.63
CA TYR A 32 24.51 0.92 -7.26
C TYR A 32 24.64 1.02 -5.73
N GLN A 33 25.46 0.15 -5.14
CA GLN A 33 25.73 0.11 -3.70
C GLN A 33 26.77 1.17 -3.33
N THR A 34 26.34 2.42 -3.24
CA THR A 34 27.19 3.57 -2.88
C THR A 34 26.47 4.56 -1.98
N THR A 35 27.23 5.23 -1.11
CA THR A 35 26.69 6.29 -0.23
C THR A 35 26.74 7.66 -0.89
N SER A 36 27.69 7.92 -1.82
CA SER A 36 27.97 9.28 -2.31
C SER A 36 28.38 9.27 -3.77
N TYR A 37 28.25 10.42 -4.41
CA TYR A 37 28.54 10.63 -5.82
C TYR A 37 29.46 11.83 -6.01
N VAL A 38 30.38 11.76 -6.98
CA VAL A 38 31.36 12.80 -7.26
C VAL A 38 30.74 13.89 -8.13
N PHE A 39 31.02 15.13 -7.80
CA PHE A 39 30.65 16.28 -8.62
C PHE A 39 31.79 16.65 -9.57
N ARG A 40 31.46 17.21 -10.73
CA ARG A 40 32.44 17.65 -11.74
C ARG A 40 33.28 18.85 -11.26
N ASN A 41 32.67 19.75 -10.48
CA ASN A 41 33.25 20.95 -9.88
C ASN A 41 32.34 21.54 -8.82
N SER A 42 32.77 22.60 -8.13
CA SER A 42 32.01 23.24 -7.07
C SER A 42 30.70 23.88 -7.54
N ALA A 43 30.66 24.42 -8.76
CA ALA A 43 29.43 24.98 -9.33
C ALA A 43 28.39 23.91 -9.60
N HIS A 44 28.80 22.74 -10.12
CA HIS A 44 27.94 21.60 -10.30
C HIS A 44 27.38 21.09 -8.95
N ALA A 45 28.23 21.02 -7.91
CA ALA A 45 27.78 20.67 -6.58
C ALA A 45 26.70 21.65 -6.06
N ALA A 46 26.93 22.97 -6.16
CA ALA A 46 26.00 23.99 -5.75
C ALA A 46 24.64 23.89 -6.49
N ALA A 47 24.66 23.66 -7.81
CA ALA A 47 23.45 23.51 -8.61
C ALA A 47 22.61 22.28 -8.18
N ARG A 48 23.29 21.14 -7.85
CA ARG A 48 22.64 19.94 -7.33
C ARG A 48 21.93 20.18 -6.00
N PHE A 49 22.63 20.79 -5.05
CA PHE A 49 22.06 21.14 -3.73
C PHE A 49 20.97 22.20 -3.81
N GLY A 50 21.04 23.09 -4.79
CA GLY A 50 20.04 24.12 -5.06
C GLY A 50 18.82 23.64 -5.87
N LEU A 51 18.70 22.35 -6.17
CA LEU A 51 17.63 21.75 -7.01
C LEU A 51 17.56 22.33 -8.44
N GLN A 52 18.66 22.90 -8.94
CA GLN A 52 18.78 23.48 -10.28
C GLN A 52 19.29 22.48 -11.32
N ASP A 53 19.96 21.42 -10.88
CA ASP A 53 20.47 20.34 -11.72
C ASP A 53 20.04 18.99 -11.12
N PRO A 54 19.21 18.20 -11.82
CA PRO A 54 18.72 16.92 -11.31
C PRO A 54 19.83 15.88 -11.30
N GLY A 55 19.79 14.92 -10.34
CA GLY A 55 20.68 13.76 -10.30
C GLY A 55 21.13 13.37 -8.90
N ASN A 56 22.10 12.46 -8.86
CA ASN A 56 22.55 11.86 -7.61
C ASN A 56 23.44 12.81 -6.80
N ILE A 57 23.22 12.84 -5.49
CA ILE A 57 24.01 13.60 -4.50
C ILE A 57 24.56 12.66 -3.45
N TYR A 58 23.65 11.98 -2.76
CA TYR A 58 23.94 11.07 -1.65
C TYR A 58 22.91 9.95 -1.62
N GLY A 59 23.33 8.71 -1.36
CA GLY A 59 22.52 7.50 -1.50
C GLY A 59 21.25 7.46 -0.65
N ARG A 60 21.17 8.28 0.43
CA ARG A 60 19.93 8.43 1.20
C ARG A 60 18.84 9.16 0.43
N LEU A 61 19.20 10.12 -0.42
CA LEU A 61 18.28 10.98 -1.17
C LEU A 61 17.95 10.41 -2.55
N THR A 62 18.99 9.93 -3.26
CA THR A 62 18.91 9.49 -4.65
C THR A 62 19.85 8.33 -4.90
N ASN A 63 19.39 7.34 -5.65
CA ASN A 63 20.18 6.21 -6.09
C ASN A 63 19.61 5.65 -7.38
N SER A 64 20.44 5.33 -8.37
CA SER A 64 19.98 4.91 -9.69
C SER A 64 19.19 3.61 -9.70
N THR A 65 19.48 2.66 -8.77
CA THR A 65 18.69 1.43 -8.63
C THR A 65 17.28 1.71 -8.06
N GLN A 66 17.22 2.55 -7.04
CA GLN A 66 15.97 2.99 -6.44
C GLN A 66 15.12 3.78 -7.44
N ASP A 67 15.72 4.64 -8.25
CA ASP A 67 15.05 5.46 -9.27
C ASP A 67 14.29 4.61 -10.30
N VAL A 68 14.86 3.48 -10.72
CA VAL A 68 14.15 2.54 -11.62
C VAL A 68 12.91 1.97 -10.94
N PHE A 69 13.02 1.55 -9.69
CA PHE A 69 11.89 1.03 -8.92
C PHE A 69 10.79 2.09 -8.75
N GLU A 70 11.17 3.30 -8.36
CA GLU A 70 10.26 4.45 -8.18
C GLU A 70 9.49 4.79 -9.46
N LYS A 71 10.20 4.93 -10.57
CA LYS A 71 9.61 5.23 -11.90
C LYS A 71 8.66 4.14 -12.36
N ARG A 72 9.01 2.89 -12.11
CA ARG A 72 8.22 1.73 -12.54
C ARG A 72 6.91 1.65 -11.76
N VAL A 73 6.94 1.74 -10.44
CA VAL A 73 5.72 1.73 -9.62
C VAL A 73 4.85 2.95 -9.93
N ALA A 74 5.44 4.16 -10.07
CA ALA A 74 4.69 5.35 -10.45
C ALA A 74 3.96 5.17 -11.79
N ALA A 75 4.62 4.60 -12.79
CA ALA A 75 4.00 4.35 -14.10
C ALA A 75 2.89 3.29 -14.04
N LEU A 76 3.04 2.26 -13.22
CA LEU A 76 2.03 1.22 -13.05
C LEU A 76 0.78 1.74 -12.33
N GLU A 77 0.92 2.63 -11.35
CA GLU A 77 -0.19 3.31 -10.68
C GLU A 77 -0.80 4.46 -11.51
N GLY A 78 -0.09 4.93 -12.54
CA GLY A 78 -0.53 6.09 -13.32
C GLY A 78 -0.18 7.44 -12.68
N GLY A 79 0.79 7.46 -11.74
CA GLY A 79 1.28 8.67 -11.09
C GLY A 79 2.41 9.37 -11.85
N VAL A 80 2.74 10.58 -11.42
CA VAL A 80 3.81 11.41 -11.99
C VAL A 80 5.17 11.18 -11.33
N ALA A 81 5.17 10.74 -10.06
CA ALA A 81 6.38 10.48 -9.30
C ALA A 81 6.17 9.37 -8.26
N GLY A 82 7.22 8.61 -8.01
CA GLY A 82 7.31 7.63 -6.92
C GLY A 82 8.46 7.95 -5.98
N LEU A 83 8.33 7.57 -4.72
CA LEU A 83 9.38 7.65 -3.71
C LEU A 83 9.47 6.33 -2.95
N ALA A 84 10.58 5.63 -3.08
CA ALA A 84 10.86 4.42 -2.34
C ALA A 84 11.41 4.71 -0.95
N VAL A 85 10.92 3.99 0.05
CA VAL A 85 11.31 4.11 1.45
C VAL A 85 11.50 2.74 2.10
N ALA A 86 12.04 2.72 3.31
CA ALA A 86 12.48 1.50 3.99
C ALA A 86 11.36 0.48 4.29
N SER A 87 10.11 0.91 4.38
CA SER A 87 8.95 0.05 4.71
C SER A 87 7.63 0.70 4.33
N GLY A 88 6.55 -0.10 4.29
CA GLY A 88 5.19 0.44 4.16
C GLY A 88 4.81 1.38 5.30
N ALA A 89 5.24 1.08 6.53
CA ALA A 89 5.02 1.98 7.67
C ALA A 89 5.69 3.34 7.46
N ALA A 90 6.93 3.37 6.94
CA ALA A 90 7.60 4.62 6.60
C ALA A 90 6.87 5.39 5.49
N ALA A 91 6.33 4.67 4.48
CA ALA A 91 5.55 5.30 3.41
C ALA A 91 4.30 6.01 3.96
N ILE A 92 3.55 5.33 4.82
CA ILE A 92 2.35 5.89 5.46
C ILE A 92 2.71 7.06 6.37
N THR A 93 3.76 6.91 7.21
CA THR A 93 4.21 7.99 8.11
C THR A 93 4.58 9.24 7.33
N TYR A 94 5.41 9.10 6.28
CA TYR A 94 5.81 10.24 5.46
C TYR A 94 4.64 10.84 4.66
N ALA A 95 3.67 10.01 4.24
CA ALA A 95 2.49 10.52 3.57
C ALA A 95 1.71 11.50 4.46
N PHE A 96 1.59 11.23 5.75
CA PHE A 96 0.93 12.15 6.67
C PHE A 96 1.83 13.30 7.12
N GLU A 97 3.05 13.03 7.56
CA GLU A 97 3.96 14.07 8.05
C GLU A 97 4.26 15.15 6.99
N ASN A 98 4.19 14.78 5.71
CA ASN A 98 4.40 15.72 4.61
C ASN A 98 3.35 16.85 4.56
N ILE A 99 2.14 16.60 5.07
CA ILE A 99 1.00 17.52 4.94
C ILE A 99 0.33 17.87 6.26
N THR A 100 0.81 17.34 7.39
CA THR A 100 0.28 17.63 8.72
C THR A 100 1.31 18.33 9.59
N ARG A 101 0.82 19.06 10.59
CA ARG A 101 1.55 19.70 11.67
C ARG A 101 0.77 19.53 12.98
N ALA A 102 1.38 19.86 14.11
CA ALA A 102 0.67 19.91 15.39
C ALA A 102 -0.58 20.81 15.30
N GLY A 103 -1.72 20.28 15.74
CA GLY A 103 -3.04 20.89 15.63
C GLY A 103 -3.84 20.47 14.41
N ASP A 104 -3.27 19.69 13.49
CA ASP A 104 -3.98 19.18 12.31
C ASP A 104 -4.76 17.89 12.61
N HIS A 105 -5.67 17.55 11.71
CA HIS A 105 -6.60 16.43 11.83
C HIS A 105 -6.60 15.56 10.56
N ILE A 106 -6.86 14.26 10.73
CA ILE A 106 -7.01 13.26 9.67
C ILE A 106 -8.36 12.55 9.84
N VAL A 107 -9.02 12.21 8.74
CA VAL A 107 -10.16 11.28 8.74
C VAL A 107 -9.70 9.97 8.14
N ALA A 108 -9.91 8.86 8.83
CA ALA A 108 -9.51 7.53 8.36
C ALA A 108 -10.66 6.53 8.50
N ALA A 109 -10.75 5.58 7.56
CA ALA A 109 -11.64 4.44 7.75
C ALA A 109 -11.16 3.61 8.96
N LYS A 110 -12.12 3.03 9.73
CA LYS A 110 -11.76 2.16 10.86
C LYS A 110 -11.23 0.78 10.43
N THR A 111 -11.48 0.38 9.17
CA THR A 111 -11.13 -0.92 8.59
C THR A 111 -9.77 -0.90 7.89
N ILE A 112 -8.77 -0.28 8.50
CA ILE A 112 -7.41 -0.17 7.99
C ILE A 112 -6.46 -1.11 8.72
N TYR A 113 -5.27 -1.30 8.13
CA TYR A 113 -4.20 -2.10 8.74
C TYR A 113 -3.88 -1.66 10.18
N GLY A 114 -3.78 -2.65 11.09
CA GLY A 114 -3.59 -2.37 12.52
C GLY A 114 -2.36 -1.52 12.85
N GLY A 115 -1.27 -1.63 12.08
CA GLY A 115 -0.10 -0.76 12.24
C GLY A 115 -0.39 0.70 11.89
N THR A 116 -1.17 0.94 10.84
CA THR A 116 -1.64 2.30 10.47
C THR A 116 -2.63 2.83 11.50
N TYR A 117 -3.54 2.00 11.99
CA TYR A 117 -4.42 2.38 13.07
C TYR A 117 -3.64 2.84 14.30
N ASN A 118 -2.65 2.05 14.76
CA ASN A 118 -1.80 2.42 15.90
C ASN A 118 -1.00 3.71 15.67
N LEU A 119 -0.47 3.92 14.47
CA LEU A 119 0.19 5.18 14.09
C LEU A 119 -0.75 6.37 14.29
N LEU A 120 -1.97 6.27 13.75
CA LEU A 120 -2.96 7.35 13.75
C LEU A 120 -3.61 7.54 15.13
N ALA A 121 -3.86 6.47 15.88
CA ALA A 121 -4.55 6.52 17.16
C ALA A 121 -3.64 6.88 18.34
N HIS A 122 -2.35 6.52 18.29
CA HIS A 122 -1.46 6.60 19.45
C HIS A 122 -0.17 7.37 19.16
N THR A 123 0.48 7.16 18.02
CA THR A 123 1.79 7.77 17.75
C THR A 123 1.66 9.23 17.32
N LEU A 124 0.87 9.52 16.30
CA LEU A 124 0.71 10.89 15.79
C LEU A 124 0.08 11.87 16.81
N PRO A 125 -0.86 11.45 17.69
CA PRO A 125 -1.34 12.32 18.75
C PRO A 125 -0.25 12.85 19.70
N ALA A 126 0.82 12.08 19.94
CA ALA A 126 1.98 12.56 20.71
C ALA A 126 2.71 13.73 20.03
N TYR A 127 2.54 13.88 18.72
CA TYR A 127 3.05 15.00 17.93
C TYR A 127 1.98 16.06 17.59
N GLY A 128 0.80 15.93 18.21
CA GLY A 128 -0.29 16.92 18.09
C GLY A 128 -1.17 16.75 16.85
N VAL A 129 -1.09 15.64 16.12
CA VAL A 129 -1.99 15.33 15.01
C VAL A 129 -3.06 14.37 15.48
N THR A 130 -4.34 14.73 15.31
CA THR A 130 -5.48 13.91 15.75
C THR A 130 -6.14 13.18 14.59
N THR A 131 -6.87 12.09 14.88
CA THR A 131 -7.57 11.31 13.85
C THR A 131 -8.98 10.96 14.31
N THR A 132 -9.96 11.12 13.39
CA THR A 132 -11.30 10.55 13.54
C THR A 132 -11.42 9.31 12.66
N PHE A 133 -11.67 8.17 13.31
CA PHE A 133 -11.95 6.91 12.61
C PHE A 133 -13.45 6.80 12.33
N VAL A 134 -13.79 6.47 11.08
CA VAL A 134 -15.17 6.38 10.63
C VAL A 134 -15.52 4.98 10.13
N ASP A 135 -16.77 4.60 10.27
CA ASP A 135 -17.31 3.42 9.62
C ASP A 135 -17.50 3.69 8.13
N PRO A 136 -16.76 2.98 7.24
CA PRO A 136 -16.83 3.24 5.81
C PRO A 136 -18.11 2.70 5.15
N GLY A 137 -18.89 1.88 5.84
CA GLY A 137 -20.18 1.39 5.34
C GLY A 137 -21.24 2.49 5.14
N ASN A 138 -21.01 3.67 5.72
CA ASN A 138 -21.84 4.85 5.48
C ASN A 138 -20.96 6.05 5.12
N LEU A 139 -21.02 6.49 3.88
CA LEU A 139 -20.23 7.61 3.32
C LEU A 139 -20.46 8.94 4.05
N ASP A 140 -21.65 9.17 4.60
CA ASP A 140 -21.96 10.35 5.42
C ASP A 140 -21.04 10.49 6.64
N ASN A 141 -20.46 9.40 7.12
CA ASN A 141 -19.54 9.44 8.25
C ASN A 141 -18.23 10.16 7.90
N PHE A 142 -17.74 10.04 6.65
CA PHE A 142 -16.58 10.80 6.19
C PHE A 142 -16.90 12.30 6.17
N GLU A 143 -18.02 12.70 5.56
CA GLU A 143 -18.46 14.09 5.48
C GLU A 143 -18.55 14.74 6.87
N LYS A 144 -19.22 14.06 7.82
CA LYS A 144 -19.43 14.56 9.19
C LYS A 144 -18.15 14.63 10.03
N ALA A 145 -17.15 13.80 9.71
CA ALA A 145 -15.89 13.75 10.44
C ALA A 145 -14.90 14.84 10.01
N ILE A 146 -15.07 15.40 8.81
CA ILE A 146 -14.19 16.45 8.29
C ILE A 146 -14.37 17.74 9.10
N GLN A 147 -13.24 18.29 9.56
CA GLN A 147 -13.12 19.53 10.33
C GLN A 147 -12.36 20.58 9.53
N GLU A 148 -12.32 21.83 9.98
CA GLU A 148 -11.58 22.91 9.31
C GLU A 148 -10.08 22.60 9.18
N ASN A 149 -9.49 21.98 10.21
CA ASN A 149 -8.09 21.59 10.29
C ASN A 149 -7.81 20.20 9.70
N THR A 150 -8.79 19.52 9.07
CA THR A 150 -8.56 18.24 8.39
C THR A 150 -7.66 18.42 7.18
N LYS A 151 -6.65 17.56 7.07
CA LYS A 151 -5.63 17.61 6.01
C LYS A 151 -5.72 16.46 5.01
N ALA A 152 -6.31 15.34 5.36
CA ALA A 152 -6.47 14.20 4.46
C ALA A 152 -7.62 13.29 4.88
N VAL A 153 -8.14 12.54 3.90
CA VAL A 153 -8.90 11.32 4.11
C VAL A 153 -8.01 10.13 3.77
N PHE A 154 -8.06 9.06 4.57
CA PHE A 154 -7.28 7.84 4.36
C PHE A 154 -8.15 6.60 4.35
N ILE A 155 -7.99 5.76 3.33
CA ILE A 155 -8.66 4.46 3.18
C ILE A 155 -7.70 3.41 2.59
N GLU A 156 -8.12 2.15 2.59
CA GLU A 156 -7.47 1.05 1.87
C GLU A 156 -8.36 0.55 0.73
N THR A 157 -7.78 0.06 -0.35
CA THR A 157 -8.55 -0.51 -1.49
C THR A 157 -9.24 -1.81 -1.13
N LEU A 158 -8.58 -2.63 -0.31
CA LEU A 158 -9.08 -3.88 0.26
C LEU A 158 -8.68 -3.92 1.74
N GLY A 159 -9.65 -3.94 2.62
CA GLY A 159 -9.42 -3.89 4.06
C GLY A 159 -8.81 -5.18 4.63
N ASN A 160 -8.06 -5.03 5.71
CA ASN A 160 -7.41 -6.13 6.43
C ASN A 160 -7.99 -6.25 7.86
N PRO A 161 -8.57 -7.38 8.27
CA PRO A 161 -8.51 -8.71 7.61
C PRO A 161 -9.70 -9.03 6.72
N ASN A 162 -10.72 -8.18 6.68
CA ASN A 162 -12.06 -8.54 6.20
C ASN A 162 -12.29 -8.40 4.69
N CYS A 163 -11.28 -7.95 3.92
CA CYS A 163 -11.41 -7.78 2.47
C CYS A 163 -12.60 -6.87 2.04
N ASN A 164 -13.04 -5.97 2.93
CA ASN A 164 -14.09 -5.00 2.63
C ASN A 164 -13.63 -3.96 1.60
N ILE A 165 -14.58 -3.45 0.82
CA ILE A 165 -14.31 -2.48 -0.25
C ILE A 165 -15.08 -1.19 0.07
N ILE A 166 -14.41 -0.05 -0.12
CA ILE A 166 -14.98 1.28 0.07
C ILE A 166 -15.25 1.90 -1.31
N ASP A 167 -16.31 2.67 -1.47
CA ASP A 167 -16.57 3.41 -2.71
C ASP A 167 -15.56 4.56 -2.85
N ILE A 168 -14.46 4.28 -3.56
CA ILE A 168 -13.33 5.20 -3.73
C ILE A 168 -13.76 6.49 -4.41
N ASP A 169 -14.56 6.40 -5.50
CA ASP A 169 -15.01 7.58 -6.25
C ASP A 169 -15.80 8.53 -5.34
N ALA A 170 -16.70 7.97 -4.51
CA ALA A 170 -17.51 8.77 -3.61
C ALA A 170 -16.69 9.41 -2.47
N VAL A 171 -15.72 8.69 -1.90
CA VAL A 171 -14.83 9.24 -0.87
C VAL A 171 -13.91 10.31 -1.46
N ALA A 172 -13.41 10.12 -2.68
CA ALA A 172 -12.62 11.13 -3.40
C ALA A 172 -13.42 12.41 -3.61
N GLU A 173 -14.67 12.30 -4.05
CA GLU A 173 -15.57 13.45 -4.20
C GLU A 173 -15.77 14.20 -2.88
N ILE A 174 -15.98 13.50 -1.78
CA ILE A 174 -16.09 14.10 -0.44
C ILE A 174 -14.80 14.84 -0.09
N ALA A 175 -13.64 14.22 -0.17
CA ALA A 175 -12.35 14.84 0.15
C ALA A 175 -12.11 16.11 -0.70
N HIS A 176 -12.34 16.04 -2.00
CA HIS A 176 -12.09 17.15 -2.92
C HIS A 176 -13.05 18.33 -2.71
N ARG A 177 -14.31 18.10 -2.35
CA ARG A 177 -15.22 19.20 -1.94
C ARG A 177 -14.67 20.01 -0.77
N HIS A 178 -13.95 19.35 0.14
CA HIS A 178 -13.29 19.98 1.29
C HIS A 178 -11.87 20.46 0.98
N ARG A 179 -11.41 20.33 -0.27
CA ARG A 179 -10.06 20.73 -0.73
C ARG A 179 -8.94 20.03 0.05
N ILE A 180 -9.13 18.75 0.36
CA ILE A 180 -8.13 17.90 0.99
C ILE A 180 -7.89 16.67 0.12
N PRO A 181 -6.65 16.11 0.12
CA PRO A 181 -6.32 14.94 -0.69
C PRO A 181 -6.93 13.66 -0.10
N LEU A 182 -7.21 12.71 -1.00
CA LEU A 182 -7.47 11.33 -0.66
C LEU A 182 -6.15 10.53 -0.78
N ILE A 183 -5.73 9.93 0.33
CA ILE A 183 -4.58 9.02 0.41
C ILE A 183 -5.11 7.59 0.50
N ILE A 184 -4.62 6.71 -0.35
CA ILE A 184 -5.07 5.30 -0.39
C ILE A 184 -3.87 4.36 -0.24
N ASP A 185 -4.00 3.41 0.69
CA ASP A 185 -3.11 2.24 0.72
C ASP A 185 -3.63 1.18 -0.27
N ASN A 186 -2.85 0.97 -1.34
CA ASN A 186 -3.16 0.00 -2.39
C ASN A 186 -2.32 -1.29 -2.28
N THR A 187 -1.84 -1.60 -1.08
CA THR A 187 -1.00 -2.78 -0.85
C THR A 187 -1.68 -4.08 -1.27
N PHE A 188 -2.98 -4.24 -0.98
CA PHE A 188 -3.72 -5.46 -1.31
C PHE A 188 -4.32 -5.44 -2.72
N GLY A 189 -4.71 -4.26 -3.20
CA GLY A 189 -5.20 -4.09 -4.57
C GLY A 189 -4.10 -4.28 -5.60
N THR A 190 -2.91 -3.83 -5.32
CA THR A 190 -1.79 -3.70 -6.27
C THR A 190 -2.13 -2.85 -7.50
N PRO A 191 -1.18 -2.27 -8.20
CA PRO A 191 -1.48 -1.50 -9.41
C PRO A 191 -2.01 -2.38 -10.56
N TYR A 192 -1.95 -3.71 -10.40
CA TYR A 192 -2.46 -4.66 -11.39
C TYR A 192 -3.97 -4.86 -11.30
N LEU A 193 -4.52 -4.99 -10.10
CA LEU A 193 -5.96 -5.22 -9.92
C LEU A 193 -6.76 -3.92 -9.93
N ILE A 194 -6.19 -2.83 -9.40
CA ILE A 194 -6.83 -1.52 -9.33
C ILE A 194 -5.79 -0.41 -9.32
N ARG A 195 -6.09 0.70 -10.00
CA ARG A 195 -5.33 1.96 -9.96
C ARG A 195 -6.17 3.03 -9.28
N PRO A 196 -6.00 3.27 -7.97
CA PRO A 196 -6.82 4.24 -7.24
C PRO A 196 -6.75 5.67 -7.80
N ILE A 197 -5.65 6.03 -8.47
CA ILE A 197 -5.49 7.34 -9.16
C ILE A 197 -6.54 7.54 -10.27
N GLU A 198 -7.01 6.46 -10.89
CA GLU A 198 -8.08 6.51 -11.90
C GLU A 198 -9.45 6.77 -11.27
N HIS A 199 -9.55 6.55 -9.94
CA HIS A 199 -10.73 6.72 -9.10
C HIS A 199 -10.65 7.91 -8.15
N GLY A 200 -9.75 8.87 -8.41
CA GLY A 200 -9.66 10.11 -7.66
C GLY A 200 -8.71 10.10 -6.46
N ALA A 201 -7.92 9.05 -6.25
CA ALA A 201 -6.84 9.09 -5.27
C ALA A 201 -5.76 10.10 -5.70
N ASP A 202 -5.32 10.92 -4.74
CA ASP A 202 -4.26 11.89 -4.97
C ASP A 202 -2.90 11.32 -4.66
N ILE A 203 -2.82 10.52 -3.59
CA ILE A 203 -1.61 9.85 -3.14
C ILE A 203 -1.93 8.37 -2.94
N VAL A 204 -1.07 7.51 -3.46
CA VAL A 204 -1.14 6.06 -3.26
C VAL A 204 0.09 5.60 -2.49
N VAL A 205 -0.10 4.76 -1.48
CA VAL A 205 0.99 4.14 -0.73
C VAL A 205 0.96 2.63 -0.87
N HIS A 206 2.13 2.01 -0.79
CA HIS A 206 2.26 0.55 -0.76
C HIS A 206 3.26 0.10 0.29
N SER A 207 2.94 -0.95 0.99
CA SER A 207 3.96 -1.84 1.53
C SER A 207 4.48 -2.73 0.39
N ALA A 208 5.59 -2.33 -0.22
CA ALA A 208 6.22 -3.11 -1.30
C ALA A 208 6.71 -4.49 -0.82
N THR A 209 6.84 -4.67 0.49
CA THR A 209 7.11 -5.93 1.20
C THR A 209 6.14 -7.05 0.81
N LYS A 210 4.88 -6.69 0.47
CA LYS A 210 3.76 -7.60 0.22
C LYS A 210 3.77 -8.09 -1.24
N PHE A 211 2.68 -7.94 -1.97
CA PHE A 211 2.58 -8.44 -3.35
C PHE A 211 3.67 -7.94 -4.31
N ILE A 212 4.15 -6.71 -4.16
CA ILE A 212 5.21 -6.18 -5.03
C ILE A 212 6.45 -7.05 -4.93
N GLY A 213 6.98 -7.28 -3.72
CA GLY A 213 8.08 -8.21 -3.49
C GLY A 213 7.67 -9.67 -3.66
N GLY A 214 6.58 -10.06 -3.03
CA GLY A 214 5.87 -11.33 -3.18
C GLY A 214 6.53 -12.56 -2.57
N HIS A 215 7.72 -12.45 -1.98
CA HIS A 215 8.52 -13.60 -1.54
C HIS A 215 8.92 -13.56 -0.07
N GLY A 216 8.46 -12.56 0.68
CA GLY A 216 8.81 -12.40 2.10
C GLY A 216 10.30 -12.12 2.38
N THR A 217 11.06 -11.68 1.38
CA THR A 217 12.53 -11.56 1.45
C THR A 217 13.02 -10.16 1.81
N SER A 218 12.29 -9.11 1.45
CA SER A 218 12.75 -7.73 1.59
C SER A 218 11.64 -6.80 2.05
N LEU A 219 11.99 -5.90 2.96
CA LEU A 219 11.13 -4.79 3.36
C LEU A 219 11.28 -3.63 2.38
N GLY A 220 10.18 -2.94 2.12
CA GLY A 220 10.15 -1.70 1.37
C GLY A 220 8.77 -1.06 1.39
N GLY A 221 8.73 0.21 1.12
CA GLY A 221 7.52 0.99 0.90
C GLY A 221 7.68 1.89 -0.30
N VAL A 222 6.58 2.35 -0.85
CA VAL A 222 6.59 3.34 -1.93
C VAL A 222 5.38 4.26 -1.79
N ILE A 223 5.62 5.54 -2.06
CA ILE A 223 4.61 6.58 -2.14
C ILE A 223 4.53 7.01 -3.59
N VAL A 224 3.33 7.07 -4.15
CA VAL A 224 3.08 7.54 -5.52
C VAL A 224 2.25 8.81 -5.46
N ASP A 225 2.75 9.85 -6.10
CA ASP A 225 2.06 11.14 -6.27
C ASP A 225 1.32 11.11 -7.61
N SER A 226 0.00 11.35 -7.58
CA SER A 226 -0.81 11.42 -8.80
C SER A 226 -0.47 12.65 -9.65
N GLY A 227 0.03 13.72 -9.02
CA GLY A 227 0.24 15.02 -9.64
C GLY A 227 -1.05 15.78 -9.97
N LYS A 228 -2.22 15.30 -9.50
CA LYS A 228 -3.53 15.86 -9.85
C LYS A 228 -4.09 16.81 -8.79
N PHE A 229 -3.64 16.72 -7.54
CA PHE A 229 -4.15 17.58 -6.47
C PHE A 229 -3.59 19.00 -6.59
N ASP A 230 -4.49 19.98 -6.59
CA ASP A 230 -4.10 21.41 -6.64
C ASP A 230 -3.79 21.93 -5.25
N TRP A 231 -2.53 21.81 -4.84
CA TRP A 231 -2.02 22.27 -3.55
C TRP A 231 -2.19 23.77 -3.33
N VAL A 232 -2.09 24.56 -4.41
CA VAL A 232 -2.22 26.03 -4.37
C VAL A 232 -3.67 26.43 -4.16
N ALA A 233 -4.58 25.91 -4.99
CA ALA A 233 -6.01 26.21 -4.88
C ALA A 233 -6.63 25.69 -3.56
N SER A 234 -6.08 24.64 -2.98
CA SER A 234 -6.50 24.14 -1.67
C SER A 234 -6.30 25.19 -0.57
N GLY A 235 -5.15 25.87 -0.55
CA GLY A 235 -4.79 26.87 0.47
C GLY A 235 -4.51 26.30 1.87
N LYS A 236 -4.49 24.96 2.02
CA LYS A 236 -4.35 24.28 3.34
C LYS A 236 -2.94 23.76 3.62
N PHE A 237 -2.01 23.84 2.67
CA PHE A 237 -0.71 23.16 2.70
C PHE A 237 0.46 24.13 2.51
N PRO A 238 0.71 25.05 3.48
CA PRO A 238 1.77 26.06 3.36
C PRO A 238 3.17 25.43 3.19
N GLN A 239 3.42 24.23 3.73
CA GLN A 239 4.69 23.52 3.58
C GLN A 239 5.04 23.14 2.14
N LEU A 240 4.08 23.14 1.22
CA LEU A 240 4.28 22.91 -0.22
C LEU A 240 4.23 24.21 -1.03
N THR A 241 3.42 25.19 -0.57
CA THR A 241 3.04 26.38 -1.33
C THR A 241 3.72 27.66 -0.87
N GLU A 242 4.35 27.69 0.32
CA GLU A 242 5.11 28.81 0.84
C GLU A 242 6.62 28.58 0.76
N PRO A 243 7.45 29.64 0.88
CA PRO A 243 8.90 29.51 0.89
C PRO A 243 9.40 28.62 2.04
N ASP A 244 10.14 27.56 1.73
CA ASP A 244 10.71 26.64 2.71
C ASP A 244 12.05 27.19 3.22
N PRO A 245 12.20 27.47 4.54
CA PRO A 245 13.43 28.02 5.10
C PRO A 245 14.60 27.02 5.06
N SER A 246 14.34 25.71 5.03
CA SER A 246 15.37 24.66 4.95
C SER A 246 15.94 24.49 3.54
N TYR A 247 15.28 25.10 2.54
CA TYR A 247 15.65 25.05 1.12
C TYR A 247 15.75 26.45 0.50
N HIS A 248 16.38 27.40 1.22
CA HIS A 248 16.67 28.75 0.71
C HIS A 248 15.44 29.53 0.21
N GLY A 249 14.25 29.27 0.78
CA GLY A 249 13.01 29.94 0.39
C GLY A 249 12.37 29.38 -0.87
N VAL A 250 12.71 28.18 -1.30
CA VAL A 250 12.08 27.49 -2.43
C VAL A 250 10.63 27.11 -2.08
N ARG A 251 9.71 27.32 -3.03
CA ARG A 251 8.35 26.79 -2.98
C ARG A 251 8.32 25.48 -3.78
N PHE A 252 7.95 24.36 -3.14
CA PHE A 252 8.00 23.04 -3.81
C PHE A 252 7.07 22.95 -5.01
N VAL A 253 5.90 23.59 -4.97
CA VAL A 253 4.97 23.66 -6.12
C VAL A 253 5.56 24.35 -7.34
N ASP A 254 6.49 25.29 -7.17
CA ASP A 254 7.11 26.02 -8.27
C ASP A 254 8.28 25.23 -8.89
N VAL A 255 9.09 24.56 -8.08
CA VAL A 255 10.30 23.86 -8.57
C VAL A 255 10.03 22.42 -9.01
N ALA A 256 9.00 21.77 -8.47
CA ALA A 256 8.67 20.37 -8.76
C ALA A 256 7.34 20.19 -9.50
N GLY A 257 6.55 21.27 -9.64
CA GLY A 257 5.27 21.23 -10.34
C GLY A 257 4.34 20.11 -9.81
N PRO A 258 3.83 19.25 -10.69
CA PRO A 258 2.93 18.16 -10.28
C PRO A 258 3.54 17.16 -9.29
N ALA A 259 4.87 17.04 -9.24
CA ALA A 259 5.56 16.12 -8.34
C ALA A 259 5.93 16.75 -6.98
N ALA A 260 5.37 17.91 -6.65
CA ALA A 260 5.73 18.69 -5.45
C ALA A 260 5.64 17.90 -4.15
N TYR A 261 4.63 17.04 -4.04
CA TYR A 261 4.42 16.22 -2.85
C TYR A 261 5.54 15.19 -2.65
N ALA A 262 5.85 14.41 -3.67
CA ALA A 262 6.91 13.39 -3.59
C ALA A 262 8.30 14.02 -3.44
N ILE A 263 8.58 15.12 -4.15
CA ILE A 263 9.87 15.82 -4.09
C ILE A 263 10.08 16.44 -2.70
N ARG A 264 9.05 17.01 -2.07
CA ARG A 264 9.19 17.52 -0.71
C ARG A 264 9.50 16.41 0.30
N ILE A 265 8.84 15.25 0.21
CA ILE A 265 9.19 14.12 1.09
C ILE A 265 10.67 13.76 0.92
N ARG A 266 11.15 13.63 -0.31
CA ARG A 266 12.55 13.32 -0.61
C ARG A 266 13.51 14.38 -0.04
N ALA A 267 13.22 15.64 -0.31
CA ALA A 267 14.10 16.75 0.01
C ALA A 267 14.13 17.10 1.50
N VAL A 268 13.05 16.87 2.23
CA VAL A 268 12.90 17.22 3.65
C VAL A 268 12.84 15.96 4.52
N LEU A 269 11.75 15.20 4.46
CA LEU A 269 11.52 14.10 5.42
C LEU A 269 12.53 12.97 5.28
N LEU A 270 12.75 12.48 4.06
CA LEU A 270 13.72 11.42 3.82
C LEU A 270 15.15 11.87 4.14
N ARG A 271 15.51 13.13 3.79
CA ARG A 271 16.80 13.72 4.13
C ARG A 271 17.04 13.74 5.63
N ASP A 272 16.05 14.19 6.41
CA ASP A 272 16.22 14.54 7.81
C ASP A 272 15.98 13.35 8.75
N THR A 273 15.05 12.45 8.41
CA THR A 273 14.66 11.30 9.27
C THR A 273 15.17 9.95 8.76
N GLY A 274 15.57 9.86 7.49
CA GLY A 274 16.46 8.80 7.01
C GLY A 274 15.86 7.42 6.75
N ALA A 275 14.53 7.28 6.56
CA ALA A 275 13.90 6.00 6.24
C ALA A 275 14.14 5.55 4.78
N THR A 276 15.40 5.56 4.35
CA THR A 276 15.79 5.21 2.99
C THR A 276 15.79 3.70 2.77
N ILE A 277 15.36 3.27 1.58
CA ILE A 277 15.48 1.87 1.16
C ILE A 277 16.92 1.57 0.72
N SER A 278 17.41 0.36 0.96
CA SER A 278 18.70 -0.04 0.40
C SER A 278 18.60 -0.31 -1.11
N PRO A 279 19.66 -0.05 -1.91
CA PRO A 279 19.66 -0.40 -3.34
C PRO A 279 19.45 -1.89 -3.59
N PHE A 280 19.94 -2.75 -2.70
CA PHE A 280 19.74 -4.19 -2.78
C PHE A 280 18.27 -4.58 -2.59
N ASN A 281 17.59 -3.99 -1.60
CA ASN A 281 16.15 -4.24 -1.42
C ASN A 281 15.34 -3.72 -2.62
N ALA A 282 15.68 -2.52 -3.13
CA ALA A 282 15.02 -1.98 -4.33
C ALA A 282 15.20 -2.91 -5.54
N PHE A 283 16.38 -3.52 -5.72
CA PHE A 283 16.63 -4.50 -6.77
C PHE A 283 15.77 -5.76 -6.60
N ILE A 284 15.68 -6.33 -5.39
CA ILE A 284 14.82 -7.50 -5.12
C ILE A 284 13.33 -7.16 -5.37
N LEU A 285 12.89 -5.98 -4.95
CA LEU A 285 11.51 -5.54 -5.19
C LEU A 285 11.22 -5.30 -6.67
N LEU A 286 12.21 -4.84 -7.45
CA LEU A 286 12.11 -4.76 -8.92
C LEU A 286 11.91 -6.14 -9.55
N GLN A 287 12.66 -7.15 -9.12
CA GLN A 287 12.48 -8.52 -9.61
C GLN A 287 11.08 -9.06 -9.28
N GLY A 288 10.59 -8.78 -8.07
CA GLY A 288 9.21 -9.11 -7.70
C GLY A 288 8.19 -8.40 -8.58
N LEU A 289 8.41 -7.12 -8.85
CA LEU A 289 7.51 -6.30 -9.67
C LEU A 289 7.42 -6.80 -11.12
N GLU A 290 8.50 -7.32 -11.69
CA GLU A 290 8.54 -7.84 -13.08
C GLU A 290 7.60 -9.03 -13.31
N THR A 291 7.20 -9.73 -12.25
CA THR A 291 6.26 -10.87 -12.31
C THR A 291 4.96 -10.62 -11.56
N LEU A 292 4.68 -9.36 -11.20
CA LEU A 292 3.54 -9.01 -10.35
C LEU A 292 2.21 -9.50 -10.95
N SER A 293 1.93 -9.19 -12.21
CA SER A 293 0.69 -9.60 -12.89
C SER A 293 0.49 -11.12 -12.84
N LEU A 294 1.51 -11.88 -13.23
CA LEU A 294 1.45 -13.35 -13.27
C LEU A 294 1.17 -13.96 -11.89
N ARG A 295 1.80 -13.40 -10.84
CA ARG A 295 1.59 -13.87 -9.47
C ARG A 295 0.20 -13.51 -8.95
N VAL A 296 -0.21 -12.26 -9.15
CA VAL A 296 -1.51 -11.77 -8.66
C VAL A 296 -2.67 -12.49 -9.34
N GLU A 297 -2.60 -12.75 -10.64
CA GLU A 297 -3.58 -13.60 -11.35
C GLU A 297 -3.71 -14.98 -10.70
N ARG A 298 -2.58 -15.65 -10.43
CA ARG A 298 -2.58 -16.96 -9.80
C ARG A 298 -3.10 -16.91 -8.35
N HIS A 299 -2.73 -15.90 -7.58
CA HIS A 299 -3.26 -15.67 -6.23
C HIS A 299 -4.79 -15.55 -6.25
N VAL A 300 -5.34 -14.75 -7.16
CA VAL A 300 -6.78 -14.54 -7.29
C VAL A 300 -7.49 -15.80 -7.76
N GLU A 301 -6.96 -16.46 -8.79
CA GLU A 301 -7.53 -17.72 -9.29
C GLU A 301 -7.64 -18.79 -8.18
N ASN A 302 -6.56 -18.99 -7.44
CA ASN A 302 -6.53 -19.93 -6.32
C ASN A 302 -7.50 -19.51 -5.21
N ALA A 303 -7.51 -18.23 -4.84
CA ALA A 303 -8.38 -17.71 -3.78
C ALA A 303 -9.86 -17.94 -4.10
N LEU A 304 -10.30 -17.68 -5.32
CA LEU A 304 -11.69 -17.90 -5.72
C LEU A 304 -12.09 -19.37 -5.64
N LYS A 305 -11.19 -20.29 -6.00
CA LYS A 305 -11.42 -21.74 -5.86
C LYS A 305 -11.48 -22.17 -4.38
N VAL A 306 -10.62 -21.60 -3.54
CA VAL A 306 -10.66 -21.82 -2.07
C VAL A 306 -11.96 -21.27 -1.47
N VAL A 307 -12.41 -20.08 -1.87
CA VAL A 307 -13.70 -19.50 -1.46
C VAL A 307 -14.87 -20.44 -1.78
N GLU A 308 -14.92 -20.97 -3.01
CA GLU A 308 -15.94 -21.92 -3.43
C GLU A 308 -15.90 -23.25 -2.65
N PHE A 309 -14.71 -23.74 -2.32
CA PHE A 309 -14.53 -24.91 -1.47
C PHE A 309 -15.05 -24.67 -0.06
N LEU A 310 -14.61 -23.57 0.58
CA LEU A 310 -14.99 -23.21 1.95
C LEU A 310 -16.49 -22.96 2.07
N LYS A 311 -17.11 -22.28 1.09
CA LYS A 311 -18.56 -22.02 1.07
C LYS A 311 -19.40 -23.28 1.15
N LYS A 312 -18.93 -24.38 0.57
CA LYS A 312 -19.64 -25.67 0.53
C LYS A 312 -19.31 -26.58 1.73
N HIS A 313 -18.29 -26.22 2.53
CA HIS A 313 -17.81 -27.12 3.57
C HIS A 313 -18.68 -27.07 4.84
N PRO A 314 -19.16 -28.24 5.38
CA PRO A 314 -20.13 -28.28 6.50
C PRO A 314 -19.58 -27.70 7.84
N LYS A 315 -18.27 -27.65 8.01
CA LYS A 315 -17.61 -27.08 9.21
C LYS A 315 -17.27 -25.60 9.07
N VAL A 316 -17.64 -24.95 7.96
CA VAL A 316 -17.54 -23.51 7.73
C VAL A 316 -18.88 -22.86 8.00
N VAL A 317 -18.89 -21.81 8.81
CA VAL A 317 -20.10 -21.04 9.15
C VAL A 317 -20.34 -19.93 8.13
N ALA A 318 -19.28 -19.24 7.76
CA ALA A 318 -19.32 -18.11 6.81
C ALA A 318 -17.95 -17.94 6.13
N VAL A 319 -17.99 -17.42 4.91
CA VAL A 319 -16.80 -16.95 4.19
C VAL A 319 -17.00 -15.47 3.90
N ASN A 320 -16.04 -14.66 4.30
CA ASN A 320 -16.07 -13.22 4.14
C ASN A 320 -15.21 -12.83 2.93
N HIS A 321 -15.81 -12.88 1.74
CA HIS A 321 -15.14 -12.53 0.48
C HIS A 321 -16.10 -11.79 -0.46
N PRO A 322 -15.71 -10.62 -1.03
CA PRO A 322 -16.60 -9.76 -1.80
C PRO A 322 -16.99 -10.32 -3.19
N SER A 323 -16.39 -11.41 -3.66
CA SER A 323 -16.86 -12.11 -4.86
C SER A 323 -18.19 -12.82 -4.65
N LEU A 324 -18.60 -13.07 -3.40
CA LEU A 324 -19.85 -13.75 -3.09
C LEU A 324 -21.04 -12.80 -3.30
N PRO A 325 -22.10 -13.20 -4.01
CA PRO A 325 -23.26 -12.35 -4.31
C PRO A 325 -23.94 -11.79 -3.06
N GLU A 326 -23.90 -12.52 -1.96
CA GLU A 326 -24.47 -12.13 -0.66
C GLU A 326 -23.61 -11.15 0.14
N HIS A 327 -22.35 -10.90 -0.28
CA HIS A 327 -21.48 -9.96 0.42
C HIS A 327 -21.94 -8.50 0.20
N PRO A 328 -21.96 -7.64 1.25
CA PRO A 328 -22.44 -6.27 1.12
C PRO A 328 -21.67 -5.46 0.06
N ASP A 329 -20.39 -5.73 -0.13
CA ASP A 329 -19.51 -5.00 -1.06
C ASP A 329 -19.46 -5.67 -2.45
N HIS A 330 -20.31 -6.66 -2.76
CA HIS A 330 -20.27 -7.38 -4.04
C HIS A 330 -20.39 -6.45 -5.26
N ALA A 331 -21.23 -5.45 -5.18
CA ALA A 331 -21.39 -4.47 -6.27
C ALA A 331 -20.10 -3.65 -6.49
N LEU A 332 -19.45 -3.22 -5.40
CA LEU A 332 -18.17 -2.50 -5.46
C LEU A 332 -17.03 -3.41 -5.95
N TYR A 333 -17.06 -4.70 -5.59
CA TYR A 333 -16.13 -5.66 -6.14
C TYR A 333 -16.23 -5.76 -7.66
N GLY A 334 -17.45 -5.87 -8.21
CA GLY A 334 -17.64 -5.85 -9.66
C GLY A 334 -17.21 -4.53 -10.33
N LYS A 335 -17.33 -3.40 -9.62
CA LYS A 335 -16.94 -2.07 -10.11
C LYS A 335 -15.43 -1.90 -10.16
N TYR A 336 -14.72 -2.21 -9.08
CA TYR A 336 -13.31 -1.87 -8.90
C TYR A 336 -12.33 -2.99 -9.26
N PHE A 337 -12.79 -4.24 -9.25
CA PHE A 337 -11.94 -5.42 -9.43
C PHE A 337 -12.42 -6.30 -10.59
N PRO A 338 -12.45 -5.79 -11.84
CA PRO A 338 -12.93 -6.56 -12.99
C PRO A 338 -12.07 -7.80 -13.28
N ASN A 339 -10.80 -7.80 -12.85
CA ASN A 339 -9.88 -8.93 -12.95
C ASN A 339 -9.87 -9.83 -11.70
N GLY A 340 -10.84 -9.64 -10.80
CA GLY A 340 -10.87 -10.29 -9.49
C GLY A 340 -9.97 -9.61 -8.47
N GLY A 341 -9.97 -10.12 -7.25
CA GLY A 341 -9.19 -9.59 -6.12
C GLY A 341 -9.45 -10.40 -4.85
N GLY A 342 -8.83 -9.99 -3.74
CA GLY A 342 -9.16 -10.54 -2.44
C GLY A 342 -8.52 -11.90 -2.14
N SER A 343 -7.26 -12.13 -2.54
CA SER A 343 -6.55 -13.36 -2.16
C SER A 343 -6.19 -13.43 -0.66
N ILE A 344 -6.51 -12.39 0.09
CA ILE A 344 -6.43 -12.33 1.55
C ILE A 344 -7.83 -12.08 2.07
N PHE A 345 -8.38 -13.04 2.80
CA PHE A 345 -9.76 -12.99 3.28
C PHE A 345 -9.93 -13.80 4.55
N THR A 346 -11.12 -13.74 5.16
CA THR A 346 -11.45 -14.48 6.37
C THR A 346 -12.60 -15.45 6.14
N PHE A 347 -12.61 -16.51 6.95
CA PHE A 347 -13.74 -17.40 7.08
C PHE A 347 -13.93 -17.79 8.55
N GLU A 348 -15.09 -18.29 8.92
CA GLU A 348 -15.44 -18.70 10.28
C GLU A 348 -15.57 -20.23 10.37
N VAL A 349 -14.73 -20.83 11.20
CA VAL A 349 -14.79 -22.26 11.56
C VAL A 349 -15.91 -22.47 12.57
N ARG A 350 -16.71 -23.53 12.41
CA ARG A 350 -17.70 -23.96 13.39
C ARG A 350 -17.02 -24.47 14.67
N GLY A 351 -17.47 -23.98 15.83
CA GLY A 351 -17.00 -24.42 17.15
C GLY A 351 -16.27 -23.34 17.96
N GLY A 352 -15.56 -22.41 17.33
CA GLY A 352 -14.92 -21.28 18.01
C GLY A 352 -13.39 -21.35 18.00
N VAL A 353 -12.75 -20.77 19.04
CA VAL A 353 -11.28 -20.60 19.12
C VAL A 353 -10.53 -21.93 19.05
N LYS A 354 -10.98 -22.94 19.82
CA LYS A 354 -10.28 -24.24 19.90
C LYS A 354 -10.26 -24.97 18.58
N GLU A 355 -11.40 -25.01 17.89
CA GLU A 355 -11.54 -25.66 16.59
C GLU A 355 -10.75 -24.89 15.52
N ALA A 356 -10.78 -23.56 15.54
CA ALA A 356 -9.96 -22.74 14.65
C ALA A 356 -8.45 -22.98 14.85
N GLN A 357 -7.99 -23.05 16.10
CA GLN A 357 -6.59 -23.35 16.39
C GLN A 357 -6.22 -24.78 15.99
N THR A 358 -7.08 -25.78 16.27
CA THR A 358 -6.84 -27.18 15.85
C THR A 358 -6.77 -27.29 14.33
N PHE A 359 -7.65 -26.59 13.61
CA PHE A 359 -7.61 -26.50 12.15
C PHE A 359 -6.28 -25.94 11.67
N ILE A 360 -5.87 -24.77 12.20
CA ILE A 360 -4.63 -24.10 11.81
C ILE A 360 -3.40 -24.98 12.07
N ASP A 361 -3.32 -25.59 13.27
CA ASP A 361 -2.20 -26.43 13.68
C ASP A 361 -2.12 -27.75 12.90
N SER A 362 -3.19 -28.13 12.20
CA SER A 362 -3.26 -29.32 11.37
C SER A 362 -2.84 -29.09 9.92
N LEU A 363 -2.72 -27.83 9.49
CA LEU A 363 -2.27 -27.49 8.13
C LEU A 363 -0.80 -27.85 7.91
N GLN A 364 -0.46 -28.32 6.71
CA GLN A 364 0.88 -28.80 6.36
C GLN A 364 1.56 -27.92 5.30
N ILE A 365 0.77 -27.28 4.43
CA ILE A 365 1.25 -26.38 3.39
C ILE A 365 1.16 -24.93 3.83
N PHE A 366 0.03 -24.54 4.42
CA PHE A 366 -0.15 -23.18 4.93
C PHE A 366 0.78 -22.89 6.11
N SER A 367 1.57 -21.85 6.02
CA SER A 367 2.45 -21.42 7.10
C SER A 367 1.74 -20.49 8.07
N LEU A 368 1.86 -20.78 9.38
CA LEU A 368 1.32 -19.94 10.45
C LEU A 368 2.30 -18.80 10.77
N LEU A 369 2.00 -17.59 10.31
CA LEU A 369 2.80 -16.39 10.61
C LEU A 369 2.02 -15.08 10.38
N ALA A 370 2.54 -14.00 10.97
CA ALA A 370 1.98 -12.66 10.84
C ALA A 370 2.44 -11.96 9.56
N ASN A 371 2.20 -12.56 8.38
CA ASN A 371 2.44 -11.95 7.08
C ASN A 371 1.24 -12.22 6.15
N VAL A 372 1.27 -11.63 4.95
CA VAL A 372 0.30 -11.80 3.86
C VAL A 372 0.97 -11.57 2.51
N ALA A 373 0.31 -11.99 1.43
CA ALA A 373 0.74 -11.70 0.06
C ALA A 373 2.10 -12.29 -0.32
N ASP A 374 2.45 -13.42 0.27
CA ASP A 374 3.58 -14.26 -0.11
C ASP A 374 3.14 -15.25 -1.21
N VAL A 375 4.06 -15.67 -2.07
CA VAL A 375 3.82 -16.77 -3.03
C VAL A 375 3.44 -18.09 -2.35
N LYS A 376 3.79 -18.24 -1.07
CA LYS A 376 3.34 -19.34 -0.21
C LYS A 376 2.05 -18.98 0.50
N SER A 377 1.15 -19.94 0.63
CA SER A 377 -0.09 -19.79 1.38
C SER A 377 0.17 -19.64 2.88
N LEU A 378 -0.49 -18.67 3.49
CA LEU A 378 -0.32 -18.30 4.90
C LEU A 378 -1.66 -18.34 5.64
N VAL A 379 -1.60 -18.60 6.93
CA VAL A 379 -2.77 -18.66 7.83
C VAL A 379 -2.46 -17.96 9.14
N ILE A 380 -3.48 -17.35 9.76
CA ILE A 380 -3.39 -16.85 11.13
C ILE A 380 -4.78 -16.80 11.77
N HIS A 381 -4.81 -16.86 13.11
CA HIS A 381 -6.02 -16.62 13.91
C HIS A 381 -6.01 -15.17 14.42
N PRO A 382 -6.75 -14.23 13.81
CA PRO A 382 -6.64 -12.80 14.13
C PRO A 382 -6.88 -12.48 15.61
N ALA A 383 -7.93 -13.05 16.22
CA ALA A 383 -8.34 -12.74 17.58
C ALA A 383 -7.26 -13.03 18.65
N THR A 384 -6.43 -14.06 18.45
CA THR A 384 -5.38 -14.42 19.42
C THR A 384 -3.98 -13.94 19.03
N THR A 385 -3.84 -13.22 17.90
CA THR A 385 -2.54 -12.79 17.38
C THR A 385 -2.54 -11.33 16.97
N THR A 386 -2.84 -11.02 15.70
CA THR A 386 -2.75 -9.66 15.14
C THR A 386 -3.71 -8.64 15.76
N HIS A 387 -4.77 -9.10 16.41
CA HIS A 387 -5.80 -8.28 17.06
C HIS A 387 -5.99 -8.63 18.55
N SER A 388 -5.00 -9.31 19.16
CA SER A 388 -5.09 -9.79 20.55
C SER A 388 -5.16 -8.68 21.59
N GLN A 389 -4.81 -7.44 21.23
CA GLN A 389 -4.94 -6.27 22.10
C GLN A 389 -6.38 -5.71 22.16
N LEU A 390 -7.27 -6.14 21.26
CA LEU A 390 -8.65 -5.68 21.22
C LEU A 390 -9.51 -6.45 22.24
N SER A 391 -10.46 -5.76 22.85
CA SER A 391 -11.51 -6.39 23.66
C SER A 391 -12.45 -7.24 22.80
N ALA A 392 -13.19 -8.15 23.42
CA ALA A 392 -14.17 -8.98 22.72
C ALA A 392 -15.22 -8.14 21.93
N ARG A 393 -15.61 -6.99 22.48
CA ARG A 393 -16.54 -6.08 21.82
C ARG A 393 -15.90 -5.43 20.59
N GLU A 394 -14.65 -4.97 20.68
CA GLU A 394 -13.93 -4.36 19.56
C GLU A 394 -13.66 -5.37 18.44
N LEU A 395 -13.36 -6.63 18.78
CA LEU A 395 -13.25 -7.72 17.81
C LEU A 395 -14.57 -7.93 17.05
N GLU A 396 -15.71 -7.97 17.78
CA GLU A 396 -17.02 -8.13 17.17
C GLU A 396 -17.38 -6.94 16.28
N GLU A 397 -17.10 -5.72 16.70
CA GLU A 397 -17.28 -4.49 15.91
C GLU A 397 -16.44 -4.48 14.61
N GLN A 398 -15.33 -5.22 14.59
CA GLN A 398 -14.49 -5.44 13.41
C GLN A 398 -14.86 -6.73 12.63
N GLY A 399 -15.94 -7.44 13.03
CA GLY A 399 -16.38 -8.67 12.39
C GLY A 399 -15.45 -9.88 12.65
N ILE A 400 -14.59 -9.80 13.66
CA ILE A 400 -13.68 -10.89 14.06
C ILE A 400 -14.34 -11.71 15.17
N LYS A 401 -14.79 -12.90 14.83
CA LYS A 401 -15.40 -13.83 15.74
C LYS A 401 -14.40 -14.85 16.31
N PRO A 402 -14.76 -15.60 17.37
CA PRO A 402 -13.87 -16.61 17.96
C PRO A 402 -13.37 -17.69 16.99
N GLY A 403 -14.18 -18.05 15.97
CA GLY A 403 -13.79 -19.01 14.92
C GLY A 403 -13.19 -18.40 13.67
N THR A 404 -12.89 -17.09 13.66
CA THR A 404 -12.37 -16.42 12.47
C THR A 404 -10.93 -16.81 12.17
N VAL A 405 -10.70 -17.33 10.97
CA VAL A 405 -9.37 -17.65 10.42
C VAL A 405 -9.12 -16.74 9.22
N ARG A 406 -7.94 -16.13 9.15
CA ARG A 406 -7.49 -15.38 7.96
C ARG A 406 -6.56 -16.24 7.13
N LEU A 407 -6.85 -16.33 5.85
CA LEU A 407 -5.98 -16.93 4.82
C LEU A 407 -5.34 -15.83 3.97
N SER A 408 -4.12 -16.09 3.53
CA SER A 408 -3.47 -15.41 2.42
C SER A 408 -3.08 -16.49 1.42
N ILE A 409 -3.82 -16.58 0.32
CA ILE A 409 -3.69 -17.67 -0.63
C ILE A 409 -2.50 -17.41 -1.54
N GLY A 410 -1.62 -18.40 -1.66
CA GLY A 410 -0.40 -18.37 -2.46
C GLY A 410 -0.60 -18.85 -3.90
N THR A 411 0.52 -19.20 -4.53
CA THR A 411 0.57 -19.58 -5.96
C THR A 411 0.79 -21.08 -6.18
N GLU A 412 0.68 -21.90 -5.15
CA GLU A 412 0.80 -23.35 -5.17
C GLU A 412 -0.24 -23.98 -6.11
N HIS A 413 -0.09 -25.29 -6.41
CA HIS A 413 -1.12 -26.00 -7.14
C HIS A 413 -2.40 -26.05 -6.31
N ILE A 414 -3.53 -25.74 -6.96
CA ILE A 414 -4.80 -25.58 -6.23
C ILE A 414 -5.25 -26.89 -5.54
N ASP A 415 -5.06 -28.03 -6.17
CA ASP A 415 -5.48 -29.31 -5.57
C ASP A 415 -4.74 -29.59 -4.27
N ASP A 416 -3.43 -29.28 -4.19
CA ASP A 416 -2.65 -29.43 -2.97
C ASP A 416 -3.17 -28.53 -1.84
N LEU A 417 -3.60 -27.29 -2.17
CA LEU A 417 -4.19 -26.39 -1.19
C LEU A 417 -5.55 -26.89 -0.68
N LEU A 418 -6.39 -27.41 -1.58
CA LEU A 418 -7.70 -27.93 -1.20
C LEU A 418 -7.58 -29.23 -0.38
N ASP A 419 -6.62 -30.09 -0.71
CA ASP A 419 -6.33 -31.31 0.03
C ASP A 419 -5.82 -30.98 1.44
N ASP A 420 -4.93 -29.97 1.59
CA ASP A 420 -4.43 -29.52 2.88
C ASP A 420 -5.54 -28.93 3.76
N LEU A 421 -6.41 -28.12 3.18
CA LEU A 421 -7.59 -27.59 3.89
C LEU A 421 -8.55 -28.72 4.31
N SER A 422 -8.81 -29.69 3.42
CA SER A 422 -9.70 -30.81 3.70
C SER A 422 -9.21 -31.68 4.84
N GLN A 423 -7.92 -32.07 4.80
CA GLN A 423 -7.34 -32.91 5.87
C GLN A 423 -7.30 -32.19 7.23
N ALA A 424 -7.13 -30.85 7.23
CA ALA A 424 -7.19 -30.04 8.45
C ALA A 424 -8.62 -29.98 9.02
N PHE A 425 -9.63 -29.86 8.16
CA PHE A 425 -11.04 -29.95 8.60
C PHE A 425 -11.38 -31.33 9.20
N ASP A 426 -10.75 -32.42 8.75
CA ASP A 426 -11.01 -33.75 9.31
C ASP A 426 -10.55 -33.88 10.77
N ARG A 427 -9.71 -32.96 11.26
CA ARG A 427 -9.17 -32.95 12.64
C ARG A 427 -10.03 -32.19 13.66
N ILE A 428 -11.05 -31.46 13.22
CA ILE A 428 -11.95 -30.67 14.08
C ILE A 428 -13.37 -31.21 14.12
#